data_d07e0e354f05e69faab4e40cf3604907
#
_entry.id   d07e0e354f05e69faab4e40cf3604907
#
_cell.length_a   1.000
_cell.length_b   1.000
_cell.length_c   1.000
_cell.angle_alpha   90.00
_cell.angle_beta   90.00
_cell.angle_gamma   90.00
#
_symmetry.space_group_name_H-M   'P 1'
#
loop_
_entity.id
_entity.type
_entity.pdbx_description
1 polymer ?
#
loop_
_entity_poly.entity_id
_entity_poly.type
_entity_poly.pdbx_seq_one_letter_code
_entity_poly.pdbx_strand_id
1 'polypeptide(L)'
;MEVKEVKLKFREGMEKRSKILEYIVIHHTASTRDMTVQEIHQLHLNQGENWKGIGYHFYIDKQGVIWRGRPEEMSGSHALDYNFVSLGICLSGNFEIEKPTDSQLKSLSELLQHLKQKYGNVQVVGHRDLNATACPGKNLYSKLGGVIANSITPKDEYVKVFMSNNKLSVVLENGDKFTHSFTDKNELLRKMSIGLKIMK
;
A
#
# COMPACT_ATOMS: atom_id res chain seq x y z
N MET A 1 0.64 14.78 3.65
CA MET A 1 0.26 13.65 4.54
C MET A 1 1.06 13.76 5.84
N GLU A 2 0.42 13.65 6.97
CA GLU A 2 1.05 13.60 8.29
C GLU A 2 0.83 12.22 8.91
N VAL A 3 1.89 11.62 9.48
CA VAL A 3 1.79 10.41 10.30
C VAL A 3 1.98 10.83 11.76
N LYS A 4 0.97 10.60 12.57
CA LYS A 4 1.06 10.90 14.01
C LYS A 4 1.84 9.83 14.73
N GLU A 5 2.78 10.27 15.54
CA GLU A 5 3.60 9.40 16.39
C GLU A 5 2.94 9.24 17.76
N VAL A 6 3.06 8.05 18.31
CA VAL A 6 2.61 7.73 19.66
C VAL A 6 3.65 6.87 20.36
N LYS A 7 3.86 7.11 21.64
CA LYS A 7 4.82 6.31 22.41
C LYS A 7 4.25 4.93 22.71
N LEU A 8 4.79 3.90 22.04
CA LEU A 8 4.47 2.49 22.26
C LEU A 8 5.68 1.78 22.85
N LYS A 9 5.45 0.95 23.86
CA LYS A 9 6.51 0.14 24.50
C LYS A 9 6.46 -1.28 23.96
N PHE A 10 7.29 -1.58 22.98
CA PHE A 10 7.46 -2.92 22.42
C PHE A 10 8.26 -3.81 23.39
N ARG A 11 7.98 -5.12 23.35
CA ARG A 11 8.85 -6.13 23.98
C ARG A 11 10.13 -6.27 23.15
N GLU A 12 11.19 -6.71 23.81
CA GLU A 12 12.46 -7.03 23.14
C GLU A 12 12.32 -8.19 22.16
N GLY A 13 13.29 -8.31 21.25
CA GLY A 13 13.37 -9.41 20.28
C GLY A 13 12.52 -9.18 19.02
N MET A 14 12.23 -7.94 18.63
CA MET A 14 11.76 -7.65 17.29
C MET A 14 12.90 -7.82 16.28
N GLU A 15 12.62 -8.49 15.18
CA GLU A 15 13.57 -8.67 14.08
C GLU A 15 13.44 -7.56 13.04
N LYS A 16 14.56 -7.20 12.42
CA LYS A 16 14.53 -6.29 11.25
C LYS A 16 13.94 -7.02 10.04
N ARG A 17 13.07 -6.35 9.31
CA ARG A 17 12.56 -6.91 8.04
C ARG A 17 13.63 -6.92 6.95
N SER A 18 13.36 -7.60 5.84
CA SER A 18 14.15 -7.52 4.61
C SER A 18 14.29 -6.07 4.13
N LYS A 19 15.42 -5.73 3.53
CA LYS A 19 15.60 -4.44 2.85
C LYS A 19 14.71 -4.32 1.62
N ILE A 20 14.42 -5.44 0.97
CA ILE A 20 13.50 -5.50 -0.17
C ILE A 20 12.09 -5.62 0.37
N LEU A 21 11.23 -4.69 0.03
CA LEU A 21 9.81 -4.69 0.33
C LEU A 21 9.05 -5.21 -0.90
N GLU A 22 8.30 -6.29 -0.73
CA GLU A 22 7.52 -6.90 -1.80
C GLU A 22 6.06 -6.48 -1.74
N TYR A 23 5.51 -6.38 -0.51
CA TYR A 23 4.08 -6.14 -0.31
C TYR A 23 3.79 -5.00 0.66
N ILE A 24 2.68 -4.32 0.39
CA ILE A 24 1.94 -3.53 1.38
C ILE A 24 0.61 -4.25 1.58
N VAL A 25 0.38 -4.76 2.78
CA VAL A 25 -0.77 -5.60 3.11
C VAL A 25 -1.82 -4.78 3.86
N ILE A 26 -3.03 -4.76 3.33
CA ILE A 26 -4.15 -4.00 3.89
C ILE A 26 -4.98 -4.91 4.81
N HIS A 27 -5.25 -4.41 6.03
CA HIS A 27 -6.00 -5.07 7.07
C HIS A 27 -7.15 -4.20 7.59
N HIS A 28 -8.03 -4.82 8.37
CA HIS A 28 -8.99 -4.15 9.23
C HIS A 28 -8.87 -4.66 10.67
N THR A 29 -9.42 -3.90 11.63
CA THR A 29 -9.46 -4.34 13.03
C THR A 29 -10.50 -5.44 13.30
N ALA A 30 -11.42 -5.68 12.37
CA ALA A 30 -12.59 -6.55 12.52
C ALA A 30 -13.48 -6.16 13.74
N SER A 31 -13.37 -4.92 14.22
CA SER A 31 -14.15 -4.35 15.31
C SER A 31 -14.95 -3.16 14.80
N THR A 32 -16.22 -3.06 15.19
CA THR A 32 -17.06 -1.86 14.90
C THR A 32 -16.69 -0.66 15.79
N ARG A 33 -16.03 -0.92 16.92
CA ARG A 33 -15.50 0.13 17.78
C ARG A 33 -14.26 0.76 17.16
N ASP A 34 -14.18 2.09 17.16
CA ASP A 34 -12.99 2.82 16.78
C ASP A 34 -11.93 2.66 17.90
N MET A 35 -10.94 1.83 17.64
CA MET A 35 -9.88 1.53 18.61
C MET A 35 -8.73 2.51 18.44
N THR A 36 -8.10 2.88 19.53
CA THR A 36 -6.84 3.62 19.47
C THR A 36 -5.68 2.69 19.13
N VAL A 37 -4.60 3.26 18.58
CA VAL A 37 -3.38 2.49 18.29
C VAL A 37 -2.78 1.86 19.55
N GLN A 38 -2.93 2.50 20.72
CA GLN A 38 -2.49 1.97 22.01
C GLN A 38 -3.31 0.75 22.44
N GLU A 39 -4.63 0.78 22.23
CA GLU A 39 -5.49 -0.36 22.53
C GLU A 39 -5.15 -1.57 21.65
N ILE A 40 -4.91 -1.34 20.35
CA ILE A 40 -4.47 -2.42 19.45
C ILE A 40 -3.09 -2.96 19.87
N HIS A 41 -2.18 -2.06 20.27
CA HIS A 41 -0.87 -2.46 20.78
C HIS A 41 -0.99 -3.35 22.01
N GLN A 42 -1.84 -2.97 22.96
CA GLN A 42 -2.07 -3.74 24.17
C GLN A 42 -2.79 -5.07 23.88
N LEU A 43 -3.76 -5.09 22.97
CA LEU A 43 -4.42 -6.32 22.51
C LEU A 43 -3.39 -7.32 21.96
N HIS A 44 -2.48 -6.86 21.13
CA HIS A 44 -1.46 -7.71 20.54
C HIS A 44 -0.46 -8.20 21.59
N LEU A 45 -0.05 -7.37 22.54
CA LEU A 45 0.78 -7.81 23.67
C LEU A 45 0.12 -8.94 24.47
N ASN A 46 -1.22 -8.92 24.61
CA ASN A 46 -1.98 -9.91 25.34
C ASN A 46 -2.18 -11.24 24.58
N GLN A 47 -1.79 -11.32 23.29
CA GLN A 47 -1.84 -12.57 22.50
C GLN A 47 -0.75 -13.58 22.91
N GLY A 48 0.19 -13.20 23.75
CA GLY A 48 1.27 -14.04 24.25
C GLY A 48 2.66 -13.42 24.06
N GLU A 49 3.67 -14.10 24.57
CA GLU A 49 5.04 -13.56 24.60
C GLU A 49 5.68 -13.36 23.23
N ASN A 50 5.25 -14.14 22.24
CA ASN A 50 5.74 -13.99 20.86
C ASN A 50 5.27 -12.69 20.20
N TRP A 51 4.18 -12.08 20.70
CA TRP A 51 3.68 -10.80 20.23
C TRP A 51 4.43 -9.65 20.92
N LYS A 52 5.22 -8.91 20.16
CA LYS A 52 6.09 -7.85 20.69
C LYS A 52 5.40 -6.48 20.78
N GLY A 53 4.13 -6.41 20.47
CA GLY A 53 3.27 -5.21 20.37
C GLY A 53 2.48 -5.19 19.07
N ILE A 54 1.94 -4.05 18.71
CA ILE A 54 1.15 -3.90 17.48
C ILE A 54 1.91 -4.50 16.28
N GLY A 55 1.24 -5.34 15.51
CA GLY A 55 1.81 -6.04 14.35
C GLY A 55 1.85 -5.19 13.09
N TYR A 56 0.98 -4.17 13.01
CA TYR A 56 0.85 -3.27 11.86
C TYR A 56 1.85 -2.12 11.93
N HIS A 57 2.37 -1.69 10.79
CA HIS A 57 3.30 -0.57 10.68
C HIS A 57 2.58 0.78 10.71
N PHE A 58 1.36 0.79 10.17
CA PHE A 58 0.47 1.96 10.17
C PHE A 58 -0.93 1.56 10.58
N TYR A 59 -1.60 2.49 11.22
CA TYR A 59 -3.00 2.37 11.58
C TYR A 59 -3.75 3.62 11.14
N ILE A 60 -4.96 3.45 10.58
CA ILE A 60 -5.83 4.55 10.15
C ILE A 60 -7.13 4.45 10.92
N ASP A 61 -7.40 5.44 11.79
CA ASP A 61 -8.65 5.50 12.55
C ASP A 61 -9.86 5.89 11.67
N LYS A 62 -11.07 5.87 12.21
CA LYS A 62 -12.31 6.20 11.45
C LYS A 62 -12.35 7.64 10.95
N GLN A 63 -11.62 8.56 11.57
CA GLN A 63 -11.47 9.95 11.16
C GLN A 63 -10.46 10.12 10.02
N GLY A 64 -9.71 9.05 9.69
CA GLY A 64 -8.68 9.07 8.67
C GLY A 64 -7.32 9.56 9.19
N VAL A 65 -7.13 9.67 10.51
CA VAL A 65 -5.82 10.00 11.06
C VAL A 65 -4.89 8.79 10.91
N ILE A 66 -3.71 9.03 10.36
CA ILE A 66 -2.69 7.99 10.19
C ILE A 66 -1.78 8.00 11.41
N TRP A 67 -1.67 6.85 12.05
CA TRP A 67 -0.85 6.64 13.24
C TRP A 67 0.32 5.69 12.93
N ARG A 68 1.50 5.99 13.50
CA ARG A 68 2.61 5.06 13.52
C ARG A 68 2.31 3.90 14.48
N GLY A 69 2.43 2.68 13.97
CA GLY A 69 2.40 1.48 14.78
C GLY A 69 3.82 0.95 15.00
N ARG A 70 4.14 -0.19 14.38
CA ARG A 70 5.48 -0.80 14.42
C ARG A 70 6.44 0.01 13.55
N PRO A 71 7.72 0.18 13.96
CA PRO A 71 8.72 0.84 13.10
C PRO A 71 8.85 0.13 11.74
N GLU A 72 8.98 0.91 10.67
CA GLU A 72 8.99 0.38 9.29
C GLU A 72 10.15 -0.57 9.00
N GLU A 73 11.27 -0.42 9.70
CA GLU A 73 12.45 -1.27 9.57
C GLU A 73 12.32 -2.63 10.26
N MET A 74 11.30 -2.82 11.11
CA MET A 74 11.05 -4.06 11.81
C MET A 74 10.11 -4.96 11.04
N SER A 75 10.28 -6.26 11.16
CA SER A 75 9.35 -7.26 10.64
C SER A 75 7.98 -7.13 11.30
N GLY A 76 6.92 -7.21 10.52
CA GLY A 76 5.55 -7.17 11.01
C GLY A 76 5.16 -8.38 11.88
N SER A 77 3.92 -8.35 12.37
CA SER A 77 3.21 -9.49 12.96
C SER A 77 1.76 -9.40 12.49
N HIS A 78 1.52 -9.51 11.17
CA HIS A 78 0.21 -9.25 10.57
C HIS A 78 -0.16 -10.16 9.39
N ALA A 79 0.81 -10.79 8.73
CA ALA A 79 0.59 -11.71 7.62
C ALA A 79 1.60 -12.86 7.72
N LEU A 80 1.12 -14.05 8.07
CA LEU A 80 1.98 -15.25 8.23
C LEU A 80 2.76 -15.48 6.92
N ASP A 81 4.05 -15.81 7.05
CA ASP A 81 5.03 -16.04 5.98
C ASP A 81 5.43 -14.79 5.18
N TYR A 82 4.71 -13.67 5.31
CA TYR A 82 4.97 -12.43 4.58
C TYR A 82 5.45 -11.27 5.47
N ASN A 83 5.48 -11.45 6.79
CA ASN A 83 5.85 -10.39 7.74
C ASN A 83 7.22 -9.77 7.47
N PHE A 84 8.15 -10.56 6.94
CA PHE A 84 9.54 -10.17 6.72
C PHE A 84 9.74 -9.30 5.46
N VAL A 85 8.85 -9.42 4.49
CA VAL A 85 8.93 -8.75 3.18
C VAL A 85 7.80 -7.75 2.95
N SER A 86 7.04 -7.42 4.00
CA SER A 86 5.86 -6.56 3.87
C SER A 86 5.73 -5.47 4.92
N LEU A 87 4.93 -4.45 4.60
CA LEU A 87 4.38 -3.50 5.56
C LEU A 87 2.87 -3.72 5.71
N GLY A 88 2.38 -3.78 6.95
CA GLY A 88 0.95 -3.87 7.24
C GLY A 88 0.34 -2.50 7.51
N ILE A 89 -0.78 -2.20 6.86
CA ILE A 89 -1.63 -1.03 7.13
C ILE A 89 -2.98 -1.56 7.60
N CYS A 90 -3.40 -1.17 8.80
CA CYS A 90 -4.68 -1.58 9.38
C CYS A 90 -5.63 -0.38 9.46
N LEU A 91 -6.87 -0.54 8.99
CA LEU A 91 -7.92 0.44 9.12
C LEU A 91 -8.87 0.04 10.27
N SER A 92 -9.30 1.05 11.06
CA SER A 92 -10.33 0.86 12.09
C SER A 92 -11.67 0.52 11.46
N GLY A 93 -12.23 -0.63 11.83
CA GLY A 93 -13.55 -1.02 11.35
C GLY A 93 -13.71 -2.52 11.17
N ASN A 94 -14.98 -2.98 11.12
CA ASN A 94 -15.33 -4.33 10.64
C ASN A 94 -15.94 -4.22 9.24
N PHE A 95 -15.09 -4.26 8.22
CA PHE A 95 -15.54 -4.07 6.84
C PHE A 95 -16.16 -5.32 6.18
N GLU A 96 -16.46 -6.34 6.96
CA GLU A 96 -17.44 -7.35 6.55
C GLU A 96 -18.87 -6.81 6.65
N ILE A 97 -19.17 -5.91 7.60
CA ILE A 97 -20.52 -5.40 7.89
C ILE A 97 -20.65 -3.89 7.71
N GLU A 98 -19.60 -3.09 7.92
CA GLU A 98 -19.61 -1.63 7.71
C GLU A 98 -18.74 -1.25 6.49
N LYS A 99 -18.89 -0.01 6.03
CA LYS A 99 -18.09 0.54 4.94
C LYS A 99 -16.95 1.39 5.52
N PRO A 100 -15.75 1.41 4.89
CA PRO A 100 -14.73 2.38 5.25
C PRO A 100 -15.24 3.80 4.98
N THR A 101 -14.81 4.76 5.80
CA THR A 101 -15.14 6.17 5.59
C THR A 101 -14.35 6.74 4.41
N ASP A 102 -14.85 7.82 3.80
CA ASP A 102 -14.13 8.51 2.72
C ASP A 102 -12.80 9.07 3.23
N SER A 103 -12.75 9.53 4.49
CA SER A 103 -11.51 9.98 5.14
C SER A 103 -10.49 8.86 5.25
N GLN A 104 -10.90 7.64 5.63
CA GLN A 104 -10.01 6.47 5.67
C GLN A 104 -9.48 6.11 4.28
N LEU A 105 -10.34 6.09 3.25
CA LEU A 105 -9.94 5.77 1.89
C LEU A 105 -8.97 6.81 1.32
N LYS A 106 -9.22 8.10 1.59
CA LYS A 106 -8.32 9.20 1.21
C LYS A 106 -6.95 9.04 1.87
N SER A 107 -6.93 8.85 3.20
CA SER A 107 -5.67 8.68 3.95
C SER A 107 -4.91 7.43 3.53
N LEU A 108 -5.61 6.33 3.24
CA LEU A 108 -4.99 5.12 2.69
C LEU A 108 -4.32 5.41 1.35
N SER A 109 -5.02 6.12 0.43
CA SER A 109 -4.46 6.49 -0.87
C SER A 109 -3.20 7.35 -0.73
N GLU A 110 -3.22 8.37 0.12
CA GLU A 110 -2.07 9.25 0.39
C GLU A 110 -0.89 8.48 1.00
N LEU A 111 -1.17 7.57 1.95
CA LEU A 111 -0.14 6.74 2.57
C LEU A 111 0.48 5.77 1.56
N LEU A 112 -0.32 5.12 0.72
CA LEU A 112 0.15 4.24 -0.35
C LEU A 112 1.04 4.99 -1.35
N GLN A 113 0.64 6.20 -1.74
CA GLN A 113 1.43 7.07 -2.59
C GLN A 113 2.80 7.35 -1.99
N HIS A 114 2.85 7.76 -0.71
CA HIS A 114 4.09 8.02 0.02
C HIS A 114 4.99 6.77 0.09
N LEU A 115 4.42 5.61 0.43
CA LEU A 115 5.18 4.37 0.55
C LEU A 115 5.71 3.88 -0.79
N LYS A 116 4.93 4.00 -1.87
CA LYS A 116 5.41 3.69 -3.23
C LYS A 116 6.54 4.61 -3.67
N GLN A 117 6.48 5.91 -3.34
CA GLN A 117 7.59 6.83 -3.60
C GLN A 117 8.86 6.45 -2.84
N LYS A 118 8.72 5.96 -1.60
CA LYS A 118 9.83 5.57 -0.74
C LYS A 118 10.44 4.21 -1.12
N TYR A 119 9.62 3.23 -1.46
CA TYR A 119 10.03 1.85 -1.64
C TYR A 119 9.95 1.34 -3.08
N GLY A 120 9.46 2.16 -4.01
CA GLY A 120 9.36 1.79 -5.42
C GLY A 120 8.12 0.96 -5.73
N ASN A 121 8.25 0.06 -6.70
CA ASN A 121 7.13 -0.73 -7.21
C ASN A 121 6.79 -1.90 -6.28
N VAL A 122 6.05 -1.60 -5.20
CA VAL A 122 5.59 -2.55 -4.19
C VAL A 122 4.15 -2.97 -4.49
N GLN A 123 3.85 -4.26 -4.41
CA GLN A 123 2.48 -4.77 -4.60
C GLN A 123 1.61 -4.41 -3.40
N VAL A 124 0.42 -3.85 -3.67
CA VAL A 124 -0.59 -3.56 -2.63
C VAL A 124 -1.68 -4.63 -2.71
N VAL A 125 -1.87 -5.35 -1.61
CA VAL A 125 -2.77 -6.50 -1.54
C VAL A 125 -3.65 -6.43 -0.28
N GLY A 126 -4.81 -7.07 -0.30
CA GLY A 126 -5.56 -7.37 0.91
C GLY A 126 -4.95 -8.59 1.63
N HIS A 127 -5.12 -8.69 2.94
CA HIS A 127 -4.61 -9.84 3.70
C HIS A 127 -5.11 -11.18 3.15
N ARG A 128 -6.35 -11.22 2.63
CA ARG A 128 -6.95 -12.41 2.01
C ARG A 128 -6.26 -12.89 0.73
N ASP A 129 -5.47 -12.05 0.10
CA ASP A 129 -4.72 -12.42 -1.12
C ASP A 129 -3.47 -13.26 -0.78
N LEU A 130 -3.02 -13.22 0.48
CA LEU A 130 -1.84 -13.93 0.97
C LEU A 130 -2.18 -15.08 1.90
N ASN A 131 -3.22 -14.95 2.72
CA ASN A 131 -3.59 -15.93 3.73
C ASN A 131 -5.10 -16.23 3.68
N ALA A 132 -5.52 -17.40 4.13
CA ALA A 132 -6.93 -17.81 4.20
C ALA A 132 -7.66 -17.03 5.32
N THR A 133 -8.19 -15.84 5.00
CA THR A 133 -8.88 -14.95 5.95
C THR A 133 -9.91 -14.08 5.24
N ALA A 134 -10.90 -13.57 5.97
CA ALA A 134 -11.85 -12.57 5.47
C ALA A 134 -11.27 -11.14 5.46
N CYS A 135 -10.13 -10.90 6.17
CA CYS A 135 -9.47 -9.60 6.24
C CYS A 135 -9.00 -9.14 4.82
N PRO A 136 -9.17 -7.89 4.45
CA PRO A 136 -9.59 -6.71 5.22
C PRO A 136 -11.11 -6.45 5.26
N GLY A 137 -11.93 -7.43 4.99
CA GLY A 137 -13.38 -7.33 4.88
C GLY A 137 -13.84 -6.98 3.45
N LYS A 138 -14.97 -7.56 3.01
CA LYS A 138 -15.46 -7.43 1.63
C LYS A 138 -15.66 -5.99 1.17
N ASN A 139 -16.12 -5.12 2.06
CA ASN A 139 -16.45 -3.74 1.72
C ASN A 139 -15.19 -2.88 1.51
N LEU A 140 -14.12 -3.07 2.29
CA LEU A 140 -12.83 -2.41 2.04
C LEU A 140 -12.13 -3.04 0.84
N TYR A 141 -12.13 -4.37 0.75
CA TYR A 141 -11.47 -5.09 -0.32
C TYR A 141 -11.98 -4.65 -1.71
N SER A 142 -13.31 -4.49 -1.86
CA SER A 142 -13.92 -4.02 -3.12
C SER A 142 -13.50 -2.59 -3.52
N LYS A 143 -12.94 -1.79 -2.59
CA LYS A 143 -12.47 -0.43 -2.86
C LYS A 143 -10.97 -0.34 -3.16
N LEU A 144 -10.19 -1.40 -2.88
CA LEU A 144 -8.73 -1.36 -3.00
C LEU A 144 -8.26 -1.02 -4.40
N GLY A 145 -8.90 -1.55 -5.45
CA GLY A 145 -8.53 -1.23 -6.83
C GLY A 145 -8.57 0.27 -7.13
N GLY A 146 -9.63 0.96 -6.72
CA GLY A 146 -9.76 2.41 -6.88
C GLY A 146 -8.77 3.20 -6.01
N VAL A 147 -8.56 2.77 -4.77
CA VAL A 147 -7.58 3.41 -3.86
C VAL A 147 -6.16 3.28 -4.39
N ILE A 148 -5.81 2.10 -4.91
CA ILE A 148 -4.48 1.84 -5.50
C ILE A 148 -4.28 2.70 -6.76
N ALA A 149 -5.28 2.79 -7.64
CA ALA A 149 -5.23 3.63 -8.83
C ALA A 149 -5.01 5.11 -8.46
N ASN A 150 -5.72 5.62 -7.44
CA ASN A 150 -5.58 6.98 -6.96
C ASN A 150 -4.25 7.24 -6.22
N SER A 151 -3.56 6.19 -5.75
CA SER A 151 -2.25 6.30 -5.10
C SER A 151 -1.08 6.33 -6.09
N ILE A 152 -1.35 6.11 -7.36
CA ILE A 152 -0.36 6.27 -8.42
C ILE A 152 -0.25 7.77 -8.66
N THR A 153 0.83 8.40 -8.22
CA THR A 153 1.17 9.71 -8.76
C THR A 153 1.67 9.50 -10.18
N PRO A 154 1.24 10.30 -11.10
CA PRO A 154 1.99 10.52 -12.32
C PRO A 154 3.29 11.25 -11.94
N LYS A 155 4.27 10.56 -11.37
CA LYS A 155 5.60 11.13 -11.17
C LYS A 155 6.42 11.07 -12.45
N ASP A 156 5.85 10.43 -13.46
CA ASP A 156 6.27 10.50 -14.85
C ASP A 156 5.08 11.06 -15.64
N GLU A 157 4.69 12.29 -15.38
CA GLU A 157 3.83 13.01 -16.29
C GLU A 157 4.57 13.13 -17.62
N TYR A 158 4.12 12.33 -18.57
CA TYR A 158 4.53 12.51 -19.95
C TYR A 158 4.01 13.86 -20.40
N VAL A 159 4.87 14.84 -20.40
CA VAL A 159 4.49 16.22 -20.77
C VAL A 159 4.08 16.28 -22.22
N LYS A 160 4.66 15.45 -23.06
CA LYS A 160 4.35 15.40 -24.49
C LYS A 160 4.70 14.05 -25.10
N VAL A 161 3.78 13.48 -25.86
CA VAL A 161 3.98 12.32 -26.70
C VAL A 161 3.85 12.74 -28.17
N PHE A 162 4.89 12.54 -28.93
CA PHE A 162 4.92 12.88 -30.37
C PHE A 162 5.07 11.63 -31.21
N MET A 163 4.30 11.54 -32.27
CA MET A 163 4.51 10.58 -33.33
C MET A 163 4.91 11.29 -34.60
N SER A 164 6.05 10.95 -35.17
CA SER A 164 6.53 11.46 -36.46
C SER A 164 7.41 10.41 -37.14
N ASN A 165 7.14 10.11 -38.40
CA ASN A 165 7.97 9.26 -39.25
C ASN A 165 8.39 7.93 -38.56
N ASN A 166 7.42 7.14 -38.10
CA ASN A 166 7.64 5.88 -37.40
C ASN A 166 8.50 6.00 -36.11
N LYS A 167 8.52 7.18 -35.50
CA LYS A 167 9.18 7.42 -34.21
C LYS A 167 8.15 7.84 -33.18
N LEU A 168 8.15 7.17 -32.05
CA LEU A 168 7.45 7.58 -30.83
C LEU A 168 8.45 8.29 -29.93
N SER A 169 8.20 9.53 -29.62
CA SER A 169 9.00 10.32 -28.68
C SER A 169 8.17 10.67 -27.48
N VAL A 170 8.69 10.40 -26.30
CA VAL A 170 8.09 10.75 -25.00
C VAL A 170 9.04 11.73 -24.33
N VAL A 171 8.52 12.88 -23.94
CA VAL A 171 9.25 13.90 -23.18
C VAL A 171 8.66 13.95 -21.78
N LEU A 172 9.50 13.80 -20.77
CA LEU A 172 9.16 13.90 -19.36
C LEU A 172 9.17 15.38 -18.90
N GLU A 173 8.56 15.68 -17.74
CA GLU A 173 8.58 17.03 -17.17
C GLU A 173 9.99 17.56 -16.87
N ASN A 174 10.91 16.67 -16.51
CA ASN A 174 12.32 17.01 -16.28
C ASN A 174 13.09 17.32 -17.59
N GLY A 175 12.43 17.23 -18.75
CA GLY A 175 13.01 17.47 -20.05
C GLY A 175 13.68 16.24 -20.70
N ASP A 176 13.76 15.13 -20.03
CA ASP A 176 14.29 13.89 -20.61
C ASP A 176 13.43 13.44 -21.78
N LYS A 177 14.09 13.05 -22.87
CA LYS A 177 13.43 12.63 -24.10
C LYS A 177 13.82 11.19 -24.45
N PHE A 178 12.82 10.35 -24.53
CA PHE A 178 12.94 8.98 -25.02
C PHE A 178 12.38 8.88 -26.42
N THR A 179 13.12 8.30 -27.34
CA THR A 179 12.67 8.11 -28.72
C THR A 179 12.83 6.65 -29.09
N HIS A 180 11.76 6.03 -29.54
CA HIS A 180 11.78 4.66 -30.08
C HIS A 180 11.32 4.67 -31.53
N SER A 181 12.10 4.00 -32.41
CA SER A 181 11.77 3.85 -33.81
C SER A 181 11.05 2.51 -34.04
N PHE A 182 10.05 2.51 -34.90
CA PHE A 182 9.28 1.33 -35.29
C PHE A 182 9.44 1.09 -36.78
N THR A 183 9.42 -0.16 -37.20
CA THR A 183 9.49 -0.52 -38.60
C THR A 183 8.19 -0.17 -39.34
N ASP A 184 7.06 -0.34 -38.65
CA ASP A 184 5.74 0.00 -39.18
C ASP A 184 4.72 0.31 -38.05
N LYS A 185 3.52 0.77 -38.47
CA LYS A 185 2.43 1.11 -37.56
C LYS A 185 1.90 -0.10 -36.76
N ASN A 186 1.96 -1.30 -37.32
CA ASN A 186 1.45 -2.51 -36.67
C ASN A 186 2.37 -2.96 -35.56
N GLU A 187 3.69 -2.84 -35.72
CA GLU A 187 4.66 -3.08 -34.66
C GLU A 187 4.41 -2.12 -33.47
N LEU A 188 4.19 -0.84 -33.74
CA LEU A 188 3.86 0.15 -32.73
C LEU A 188 2.59 -0.23 -31.96
N LEU A 189 1.49 -0.54 -32.66
CA LEU A 189 0.22 -0.89 -32.05
C LEU A 189 0.33 -2.17 -31.21
N ARG A 190 1.08 -3.18 -31.66
CA ARG A 190 1.33 -4.40 -30.93
C ARG A 190 2.08 -4.14 -29.62
N LYS A 191 3.14 -3.32 -29.65
CA LYS A 191 3.94 -2.99 -28.46
C LYS A 191 3.16 -2.10 -27.48
N MET A 192 2.35 -1.16 -27.95
CA MET A 192 1.44 -0.36 -27.11
C MET A 192 0.38 -1.24 -26.45
N SER A 193 -0.16 -2.23 -27.16
CA SER A 193 -1.14 -3.17 -26.60
C SER A 193 -0.54 -4.06 -25.50
N ILE A 194 0.73 -4.45 -25.62
CA ILE A 194 1.47 -5.18 -24.57
C ILE A 194 1.74 -4.27 -23.37
N GLY A 195 2.16 -3.02 -23.59
CA GLY A 195 2.37 -2.03 -22.53
C GLY A 195 1.11 -1.73 -21.75
N LEU A 196 -0.04 -1.56 -22.43
CA LEU A 196 -1.34 -1.34 -21.81
C LEU A 196 -1.86 -2.56 -21.01
N LYS A 197 -1.44 -3.78 -21.35
CA LYS A 197 -1.75 -4.99 -20.56
C LYS A 197 -0.92 -5.10 -19.28
N ILE A 198 0.26 -4.51 -19.25
CA ILE A 198 1.11 -4.46 -18.05
C ILE A 198 0.62 -3.36 -17.10
N MET A 199 -0.10 -2.35 -17.61
CA MET A 199 -0.68 -1.24 -16.82
C MET A 199 -2.15 -1.48 -16.41
N LYS A 200 -2.75 -2.60 -16.74
CA LYS A 200 -4.07 -3.05 -16.29
C LYS A 200 -3.93 -4.10 -15.18
#